data_278fb9a1576fda56ffc47eca4427d4ec
#
_entry.id   278fb9a1576fda56ffc47eca4427d4ec
#
_cell.length_a   1.000
_cell.length_b   1.000
_cell.length_c   1.000
_cell.angle_alpha   90.00
_cell.angle_beta   90.00
_cell.angle_gamma   90.00
#
_symmetry.space_group_name_H-M   'P 1'
#
loop_
_entity.id
_entity.type
_entity.pdbx_description
1 polymer ?
#
loop_
_entity_poly.entity_id
_entity_poly.type
_entity_poly.pdbx_seq_one_letter_code
_entity_poly.pdbx_strand_id
1 'polypeptide(L)'
;MNSPLILSYNDYSRANAEKKEKVKYGGSNLKVYIFFADGFEEIEGLTVVDIMRRAKIDVETISITGQKQINGAHKIIVEADRLFEETDFSDGDMLVLPGGMPGTLNLKEHEGLRNLIGEFDKKKKYLAAICAAPSILSELGILKGRKACAYPSFEEGLDCAQVVHEAAVTDGHVTTGRGMGAAIPFALKLTELLCGTEKANEIAESIVYA
;
A
#
# COMPACT_ATOMS: atom_id res chain seq x y z
N MET A 1 -22.50 10.34 -25.22
CA MET A 1 -21.09 10.23 -24.80
C MET A 1 -21.03 10.69 -23.35
N ASN A 2 -21.08 9.75 -22.40
CA ASN A 2 -21.04 10.07 -20.98
C ASN A 2 -19.58 10.06 -20.53
N SER A 3 -19.06 11.22 -20.11
CA SER A 3 -17.78 11.32 -19.41
C SER A 3 -17.81 10.45 -18.15
N PRO A 4 -16.73 9.73 -17.84
CA PRO A 4 -16.63 9.04 -16.56
C PRO A 4 -16.60 10.09 -15.44
N LEU A 5 -17.54 9.99 -14.50
CA LEU A 5 -17.56 10.76 -13.27
C LEU A 5 -16.27 10.48 -12.49
N ILE A 6 -15.35 11.42 -12.51
CA ILE A 6 -14.28 11.49 -11.51
C ILE A 6 -14.99 11.91 -10.22
N LEU A 7 -15.23 10.94 -9.34
CA LEU A 7 -15.74 11.22 -8.00
C LEU A 7 -14.76 12.19 -7.32
N SER A 8 -15.25 13.34 -6.88
CA SER A 8 -14.42 14.31 -6.19
C SER A 8 -13.99 13.75 -4.82
N TYR A 9 -12.82 14.14 -4.37
CA TYR A 9 -12.29 13.77 -3.03
C TYR A 9 -13.31 14.06 -1.91
N ASN A 10 -14.17 15.07 -2.09
CA ASN A 10 -15.23 15.43 -1.13
C ASN A 10 -16.38 14.42 -1.07
N ASP A 11 -16.65 13.66 -2.13
CA ASP A 11 -17.69 12.62 -2.11
C ASP A 11 -17.19 11.39 -1.34
N TYR A 12 -15.87 11.15 -1.34
CA TYR A 12 -15.23 10.09 -0.57
C TYR A 12 -15.25 10.35 0.94
N SER A 13 -15.09 11.61 1.36
CA SER A 13 -15.04 11.98 2.77
C SER A 13 -16.41 11.96 3.46
N ARG A 14 -17.52 12.15 2.72
CA ARG A 14 -18.89 12.16 3.27
C ARG A 14 -19.42 10.77 3.60
N ALA A 15 -18.97 9.72 2.93
CA ALA A 15 -19.44 8.36 3.17
C ALA A 15 -18.87 7.70 4.43
N ASN A 16 -17.77 8.23 5.00
CA ASN A 16 -17.06 7.67 6.15
C ASN A 16 -17.18 8.48 7.46
N ALA A 17 -18.12 9.41 7.56
CA ALA A 17 -18.26 10.27 8.75
C ALA A 17 -18.85 9.59 9.99
N GLU A 18 -19.23 8.31 9.94
CA GLU A 18 -19.95 7.61 11.02
C GLU A 18 -19.20 6.44 11.65
N LYS A 19 -17.93 6.57 11.98
CA LYS A 19 -17.29 5.77 13.04
C LYS A 19 -15.96 6.40 13.46
N LYS A 20 -16.04 7.44 14.27
CA LYS A 20 -14.86 7.98 14.98
C LYS A 20 -14.60 7.17 16.25
N GLU A 21 -13.86 6.08 16.17
CA GLU A 21 -13.00 5.71 17.29
C GLU A 21 -11.72 6.54 17.18
N LYS A 22 -11.49 7.40 18.14
CA LYS A 22 -10.25 8.19 18.26
C LYS A 22 -9.10 7.25 18.58
N VAL A 23 -8.35 6.83 17.56
CA VAL A 23 -7.04 6.24 17.80
C VAL A 23 -6.11 7.33 18.28
N LYS A 24 -5.70 7.24 19.55
CA LYS A 24 -4.70 8.13 20.14
C LYS A 24 -3.32 7.77 19.58
N TYR A 25 -2.86 8.51 18.59
CA TYR A 25 -1.44 8.49 18.21
C TYR A 25 -0.72 9.60 18.98
N GLY A 26 -0.24 9.26 20.18
CA GLY A 26 0.72 10.06 20.93
C GLY A 26 2.12 9.58 20.63
N GLY A 27 2.95 10.39 19.95
CA GLY A 27 4.40 10.42 20.14
C GLY A 27 5.26 9.22 19.72
N SER A 28 4.76 8.19 19.03
CA SER A 28 5.58 7.13 18.44
C SER A 28 5.88 7.45 16.98
N ASN A 29 7.15 7.36 16.59
CA ASN A 29 7.53 7.44 15.17
C ASN A 29 6.90 6.25 14.45
N LEU A 30 5.85 6.53 13.65
CA LEU A 30 5.21 5.52 12.81
C LEU A 30 6.22 5.01 11.78
N LYS A 31 6.36 3.70 11.68
CA LYS A 31 7.34 3.05 10.81
C LYS A 31 6.65 2.25 9.70
N VAL A 32 6.99 2.54 8.46
CA VAL A 32 6.44 1.87 7.27
C VAL A 32 7.58 1.25 6.46
N TYR A 33 7.40 0.01 6.08
CA TYR A 33 8.31 -0.71 5.19
C TYR A 33 7.65 -0.95 3.83
N ILE A 34 8.31 -0.54 2.76
CA ILE A 34 7.86 -0.74 1.37
C ILE A 34 8.85 -1.69 0.70
N PHE A 35 8.35 -2.81 0.16
CA PHE A 35 9.19 -3.86 -0.41
C PHE A 35 9.34 -3.74 -1.91
N PHE A 36 10.57 -3.70 -2.38
CA PHE A 36 10.91 -3.64 -3.79
C PHE A 36 11.58 -4.92 -4.27
N ALA A 37 11.17 -5.37 -5.45
CA ALA A 37 11.76 -6.45 -6.21
C ALA A 37 12.01 -6.00 -7.64
N ASP A 38 12.89 -6.65 -8.37
CA ASP A 38 13.06 -6.39 -9.79
C ASP A 38 11.72 -6.57 -10.53
N GLY A 39 11.37 -5.57 -11.34
CA GLY A 39 10.10 -5.51 -12.05
C GLY A 39 8.92 -4.94 -11.24
N PHE A 40 9.17 -4.25 -10.11
CA PHE A 40 8.11 -3.51 -9.42
C PHE A 40 7.64 -2.31 -10.26
N GLU A 41 6.38 -1.89 -10.08
CA GLU A 41 5.85 -0.68 -10.72
C GLU A 41 6.35 0.56 -9.99
N GLU A 42 7.17 1.35 -10.67
CA GLU A 42 7.88 2.49 -10.09
C GLU A 42 6.92 3.54 -9.52
N ILE A 43 5.86 3.87 -10.26
CA ILE A 43 4.89 4.88 -9.85
C ILE A 43 4.15 4.45 -8.58
N GLU A 44 3.81 3.16 -8.44
CA GLU A 44 3.08 2.66 -7.27
C GLU A 44 3.94 2.68 -6.02
N GLY A 45 5.19 2.24 -6.12
CA GLY A 45 6.12 2.23 -5.00
C GLY A 45 6.58 3.63 -4.60
N LEU A 46 7.11 4.40 -5.55
CA LEU A 46 7.71 5.71 -5.27
C LEU A 46 6.69 6.77 -4.86
N THR A 47 5.45 6.71 -5.36
CA THR A 47 4.38 7.62 -4.92
C THR A 47 4.08 7.42 -3.43
N VAL A 48 4.03 6.19 -2.94
CA VAL A 48 3.82 5.93 -1.51
C VAL A 48 4.99 6.46 -0.70
N VAL A 49 6.22 6.22 -1.14
CA VAL A 49 7.43 6.74 -0.47
C VAL A 49 7.39 8.27 -0.36
N ASP A 50 7.14 8.97 -1.47
CA ASP A 50 7.14 10.43 -1.49
C ASP A 50 6.04 11.01 -0.60
N ILE A 51 4.80 10.55 -0.75
CA ILE A 51 3.64 11.06 -0.02
C ILE A 51 3.80 10.84 1.49
N MET A 52 4.22 9.65 1.91
CA MET A 52 4.39 9.36 3.33
C MET A 52 5.58 10.10 3.94
N ARG A 53 6.68 10.26 3.21
CA ARG A 53 7.82 11.08 3.67
C ARG A 53 7.44 12.56 3.80
N ARG A 54 6.58 13.10 2.93
CA ARG A 54 5.99 14.45 3.10
C ARG A 54 5.16 14.55 4.38
N ALA A 55 4.44 13.51 4.73
CA ALA A 55 3.67 13.43 5.97
C ALA A 55 4.53 13.23 7.23
N LYS A 56 5.88 13.15 7.09
CA LYS A 56 6.86 12.91 8.16
C LYS A 56 6.72 11.52 8.80
N ILE A 57 6.19 10.56 8.07
CA ILE A 57 6.21 9.15 8.44
C ILE A 57 7.62 8.60 8.18
N ASP A 58 8.14 7.79 9.09
CA ASP A 58 9.41 7.09 8.88
C ASP A 58 9.20 5.93 7.90
N VAL A 59 9.65 6.12 6.66
CA VAL A 59 9.49 5.17 5.56
C VAL A 59 10.84 4.64 5.14
N GLU A 60 11.01 3.34 5.20
CA GLU A 60 12.15 2.64 4.63
C GLU A 60 11.74 1.77 3.44
N THR A 61 12.50 1.90 2.35
CA THR A 61 12.38 1.02 1.18
C THR A 61 13.29 -0.18 1.34
N ILE A 62 12.74 -1.37 1.14
CA ILE A 62 13.40 -2.64 1.40
C ILE A 62 13.55 -3.43 0.10
N SER A 63 14.79 -3.73 -0.26
CA SER A 63 15.06 -4.66 -1.37
C SER A 63 15.01 -6.11 -0.89
N ILE A 64 14.32 -6.95 -1.65
CA ILE A 64 14.31 -8.41 -1.44
C ILE A 64 15.29 -9.15 -2.38
N THR A 65 16.10 -8.42 -3.17
CA THR A 65 16.93 -9.02 -4.24
C THR A 65 18.36 -9.37 -3.76
N GLY A 66 18.69 -9.08 -2.50
CA GLY A 66 20.06 -9.18 -1.98
C GLY A 66 20.98 -8.05 -2.45
N GLN A 67 20.48 -7.09 -3.22
CA GLN A 67 21.17 -5.88 -3.68
C GLN A 67 20.30 -4.67 -3.46
N LYS A 68 20.91 -3.50 -3.12
CA LYS A 68 20.15 -2.26 -2.93
C LYS A 68 19.60 -1.70 -4.24
N GLN A 69 20.30 -1.92 -5.36
CA GLN A 69 19.83 -1.50 -6.67
C GLN A 69 18.76 -2.45 -7.19
N ILE A 70 17.63 -1.91 -7.60
CA ILE A 70 16.45 -2.64 -8.09
C ILE A 70 16.08 -2.06 -9.44
N ASN A 71 15.81 -2.92 -10.42
CA ASN A 71 15.30 -2.52 -11.72
C ASN A 71 13.78 -2.55 -11.69
N GLY A 72 13.14 -1.40 -11.86
CA GLY A 72 11.69 -1.31 -12.02
C GLY A 72 11.19 -1.93 -13.33
N ALA A 73 9.88 -2.10 -13.44
CA ALA A 73 9.21 -2.68 -14.61
C ALA A 73 9.51 -1.91 -15.91
N HIS A 74 9.79 -0.61 -15.80
CA HIS A 74 10.10 0.28 -16.92
C HIS A 74 11.58 0.64 -17.01
N LYS A 75 12.47 -0.19 -16.41
CA LYS A 75 13.93 -0.05 -16.45
C LYS A 75 14.45 1.21 -15.76
N ILE A 76 13.70 1.75 -14.80
CA ILE A 76 14.16 2.81 -13.92
C ILE A 76 14.86 2.13 -12.73
N ILE A 77 16.14 2.43 -12.55
CA ILE A 77 16.91 1.89 -11.44
C ILE A 77 16.63 2.73 -10.19
N VAL A 78 16.26 2.06 -9.11
CA VAL A 78 16.01 2.65 -7.80
C VAL A 78 16.96 2.01 -6.79
N GLU A 79 17.49 2.79 -5.87
CA GLU A 79 18.26 2.29 -4.74
C GLU A 79 17.37 2.22 -3.49
N ALA A 80 17.25 1.03 -2.91
CA ALA A 80 16.54 0.83 -1.65
C ALA A 80 17.37 1.29 -0.45
N ASP A 81 16.71 1.73 0.62
CA ASP A 81 17.38 2.14 1.85
C ASP A 81 18.10 0.95 2.51
N ARG A 82 17.45 -0.23 2.51
CA ARG A 82 17.97 -1.44 3.17
C ARG A 82 17.74 -2.71 2.37
N LEU A 83 18.47 -3.79 2.77
CA LEU A 83 18.21 -5.16 2.36
C LEU A 83 17.26 -5.84 3.34
N PHE A 84 16.47 -6.79 2.87
CA PHE A 84 15.54 -7.56 3.70
C PHE A 84 16.27 -8.30 4.82
N GLU A 85 17.39 -8.94 4.51
CA GLU A 85 18.17 -9.77 5.41
C GLU A 85 18.88 -8.98 6.52
N GLU A 86 19.00 -7.66 6.33
CA GLU A 86 19.70 -6.75 7.25
C GLU A 86 18.74 -5.93 8.11
N THR A 87 17.40 -6.16 7.98
CA THR A 87 16.39 -5.31 8.60
C THR A 87 15.65 -6.05 9.72
N ASP A 88 15.57 -5.42 10.89
CA ASP A 88 14.65 -5.82 11.95
C ASP A 88 13.30 -5.11 11.73
N PHE A 89 12.25 -5.90 11.50
CA PHE A 89 10.90 -5.40 11.22
C PHE A 89 10.02 -5.30 12.48
N SER A 90 10.58 -5.49 13.66
CA SER A 90 9.82 -5.56 14.93
C SER A 90 9.09 -4.26 15.26
N ASP A 91 9.67 -3.11 14.87
CA ASP A 91 9.14 -1.76 15.09
C ASP A 91 8.14 -1.29 14.00
N GLY A 92 7.95 -2.07 12.93
CA GLY A 92 7.07 -1.71 11.83
C GLY A 92 5.59 -1.64 12.24
N ASP A 93 4.89 -0.62 11.74
CA ASP A 93 3.45 -0.44 11.88
C ASP A 93 2.69 -0.87 10.63
N MET A 94 3.32 -0.74 9.45
CA MET A 94 2.72 -1.05 8.15
C MET A 94 3.72 -1.67 7.19
N LEU A 95 3.26 -2.67 6.42
CA LEU A 95 3.96 -3.20 5.24
C LEU A 95 3.22 -2.78 3.98
N VAL A 96 3.96 -2.36 2.94
CA VAL A 96 3.40 -1.95 1.65
C VAL A 96 4.03 -2.75 0.52
N LEU A 97 3.19 -3.30 -0.35
CA LEU A 97 3.57 -4.10 -1.51
C LEU A 97 3.12 -3.38 -2.79
N PRO A 98 4.02 -2.78 -3.58
CA PRO A 98 3.70 -2.30 -4.91
C PRO A 98 3.44 -3.46 -5.86
N GLY A 99 2.75 -3.18 -6.96
CA GLY A 99 2.56 -4.13 -8.05
C GLY A 99 3.72 -4.12 -9.04
N GLY A 100 3.39 -4.32 -10.31
CA GLY A 100 4.34 -4.51 -11.40
C GLY A 100 4.69 -5.98 -11.63
N MET A 101 5.08 -6.28 -12.87
CA MET A 101 5.48 -7.64 -13.26
C MET A 101 6.88 -7.62 -13.88
N PRO A 102 7.78 -8.52 -13.50
CA PRO A 102 7.57 -9.66 -12.59
C PRO A 102 7.71 -9.33 -11.08
N GLY A 103 7.80 -8.04 -10.67
CA GLY A 103 8.02 -7.65 -9.29
C GLY A 103 7.07 -8.31 -8.30
N THR A 104 5.76 -8.37 -8.61
CA THR A 104 4.77 -9.05 -7.76
C THR A 104 5.06 -10.55 -7.60
N LEU A 105 5.53 -11.23 -8.65
CA LEU A 105 5.90 -12.65 -8.55
C LEU A 105 7.13 -12.83 -7.65
N ASN A 106 8.12 -11.98 -7.80
CA ASN A 106 9.33 -12.03 -6.99
C ASN A 106 9.02 -11.78 -5.50
N LEU A 107 8.15 -10.78 -5.18
CA LEU A 107 7.66 -10.55 -3.82
C LEU A 107 6.90 -11.76 -3.27
N LYS A 108 6.06 -12.37 -4.11
CA LYS A 108 5.24 -13.53 -3.77
C LYS A 108 6.09 -14.77 -3.44
N GLU A 109 7.17 -14.99 -4.16
CA GLU A 109 8.06 -16.16 -3.98
C GLU A 109 9.02 -15.97 -2.79
N HIS A 110 9.20 -14.76 -2.29
CA HIS A 110 10.13 -14.51 -1.20
C HIS A 110 9.58 -15.00 0.14
N GLU A 111 10.09 -16.15 0.63
CA GLU A 111 9.58 -16.85 1.81
C GLU A 111 9.62 -15.98 3.08
N GLY A 112 10.72 -15.25 3.32
CA GLY A 112 10.87 -14.35 4.46
C GLY A 112 9.80 -13.26 4.50
N LEU A 113 9.46 -12.66 3.34
CA LEU A 113 8.43 -11.65 3.23
C LEU A 113 7.04 -12.25 3.47
N ARG A 114 6.75 -13.44 2.95
CA ARG A 114 5.48 -14.15 3.19
C ARG A 114 5.27 -14.40 4.69
N ASN A 115 6.31 -14.85 5.38
CA ASN A 115 6.28 -15.09 6.82
C ASN A 115 6.04 -13.77 7.58
N LEU A 116 6.75 -12.70 7.23
CA LEU A 116 6.59 -11.37 7.82
C LEU A 116 5.15 -10.82 7.63
N ILE A 117 4.59 -10.93 6.43
CA ILE A 117 3.18 -10.56 6.15
C ILE A 117 2.23 -11.34 7.07
N GLY A 118 2.43 -12.65 7.21
CA GLY A 118 1.63 -13.49 8.09
C GLY A 118 1.73 -13.10 9.57
N GLU A 119 2.90 -12.65 10.03
CA GLU A 119 3.08 -12.11 11.37
C GLU A 119 2.34 -10.79 11.59
N PHE A 120 2.41 -9.88 10.62
CA PHE A 120 1.70 -8.61 10.67
C PHE A 120 0.18 -8.83 10.70
N ASP A 121 -0.34 -9.74 9.88
CA ASP A 121 -1.77 -10.10 9.92
C ASP A 121 -2.20 -10.63 11.28
N LYS A 122 -1.45 -11.57 11.87
CA LYS A 122 -1.74 -12.13 13.20
C LYS A 122 -1.76 -11.05 14.29
N LYS A 123 -0.85 -10.07 14.20
CA LYS A 123 -0.74 -8.94 15.14
C LYS A 123 -1.69 -7.79 14.82
N LYS A 124 -2.49 -7.88 13.74
CA LYS A 124 -3.37 -6.82 13.22
C LYS A 124 -2.65 -5.51 12.92
N LYS A 125 -1.35 -5.58 12.61
CA LYS A 125 -0.60 -4.48 12.04
C LYS A 125 -1.02 -4.24 10.59
N TYR A 126 -0.87 -3.03 10.09
CA TYR A 126 -1.37 -2.67 8.76
C TYR A 126 -0.64 -3.39 7.63
N LEU A 127 -1.43 -3.85 6.67
CA LEU A 127 -0.96 -4.44 5.41
C LEU A 127 -1.55 -3.65 4.24
N ALA A 128 -0.73 -3.28 3.28
CA ALA A 128 -1.17 -2.54 2.11
C ALA A 128 -0.59 -3.16 0.84
N ALA A 129 -1.41 -3.28 -0.21
CA ALA A 129 -0.99 -3.83 -1.50
C ALA A 129 -1.76 -3.16 -2.63
N ILE A 130 -1.10 -2.90 -3.78
CA ILE A 130 -1.73 -2.23 -4.92
C ILE A 130 -1.52 -3.03 -6.21
N CYS A 131 -2.44 -2.87 -7.17
CA CYS A 131 -2.34 -3.40 -8.53
C CYS A 131 -2.39 -4.94 -8.55
N ALA A 132 -1.30 -5.60 -8.89
CA ALA A 132 -1.18 -7.06 -8.87
C ALA A 132 -0.92 -7.61 -7.46
N ALA A 133 -0.31 -6.81 -6.57
CA ALA A 133 0.16 -7.27 -5.26
C ALA A 133 -0.95 -7.72 -4.27
N PRO A 134 -2.22 -7.28 -4.34
CA PRO A 134 -3.31 -7.86 -3.55
C PRO A 134 -3.46 -9.38 -3.74
N SER A 135 -3.02 -9.93 -4.89
CA SER A 135 -2.99 -11.39 -5.10
C SER A 135 -2.10 -12.13 -4.09
N ILE A 136 -1.04 -11.49 -3.59
CA ILE A 136 -0.17 -12.06 -2.53
C ILE A 136 -0.96 -12.22 -1.23
N LEU A 137 -1.69 -11.18 -0.84
CA LEU A 137 -2.52 -11.20 0.37
C LEU A 137 -3.68 -12.20 0.25
N SER A 138 -4.26 -12.31 -0.97
CA SER A 138 -5.30 -13.27 -1.30
C SER A 138 -4.81 -14.72 -1.10
N GLU A 139 -3.65 -15.04 -1.68
CA GLU A 139 -3.07 -16.38 -1.59
C GLU A 139 -2.69 -16.78 -0.15
N LEU A 140 -2.31 -15.80 0.68
CA LEU A 140 -2.07 -16.01 2.10
C LEU A 140 -3.38 -16.10 2.92
N GLY A 141 -4.56 -16.03 2.27
CA GLY A 141 -5.87 -16.10 2.92
C GLY A 141 -6.25 -14.84 3.70
N ILE A 142 -5.46 -13.76 3.60
CA ILE A 142 -5.64 -12.52 4.37
C ILE A 142 -6.85 -11.73 3.88
N LEU A 143 -7.21 -11.84 2.60
CA LEU A 143 -8.38 -11.14 2.03
C LEU A 143 -9.70 -11.85 2.29
N LYS A 144 -9.69 -13.06 2.82
CA LYS A 144 -10.90 -13.85 3.06
C LYS A 144 -11.87 -13.11 3.98
N GLY A 145 -13.10 -12.95 3.51
CA GLY A 145 -14.14 -12.23 4.24
C GLY A 145 -14.03 -10.69 4.19
N ARG A 146 -13.10 -10.12 3.41
CA ARG A 146 -12.88 -8.69 3.27
C ARG A 146 -13.33 -8.15 1.92
N LYS A 147 -13.57 -6.84 1.86
CA LYS A 147 -13.62 -6.10 0.60
C LYS A 147 -12.19 -5.84 0.13
N ALA A 148 -11.98 -6.01 -1.18
CA ALA A 148 -10.67 -5.75 -1.78
C ALA A 148 -10.82 -5.19 -3.21
N CYS A 149 -9.80 -4.52 -3.69
CA CYS A 149 -9.63 -4.17 -5.09
C CYS A 149 -8.22 -4.56 -5.56
N ALA A 150 -8.08 -4.74 -6.87
CA ALA A 150 -6.81 -5.03 -7.52
C ALA A 150 -6.81 -4.48 -8.94
N TYR A 151 -5.73 -4.69 -9.67
CA TYR A 151 -5.71 -4.47 -11.11
C TYR A 151 -6.71 -5.43 -11.80
N PRO A 152 -7.49 -4.98 -12.80
CA PRO A 152 -8.62 -5.73 -13.35
C PRO A 152 -8.33 -7.20 -13.68
N SER A 153 -7.17 -7.52 -14.25
CA SER A 153 -6.83 -8.90 -14.59
C SER A 153 -6.51 -9.81 -13.39
N PHE A 154 -6.42 -9.26 -12.18
CA PHE A 154 -6.20 -10.00 -10.94
C PHE A 154 -7.46 -10.10 -10.07
N GLU A 155 -8.52 -9.36 -10.39
CA GLU A 155 -9.75 -9.30 -9.60
C GLU A 155 -10.45 -10.67 -9.48
N GLU A 156 -10.52 -11.45 -10.57
CA GLU A 156 -11.15 -12.79 -10.58
C GLU A 156 -10.43 -13.80 -9.68
N GLY A 157 -9.13 -13.60 -9.43
CA GLY A 157 -8.31 -14.51 -8.61
C GLY A 157 -8.32 -14.19 -7.12
N LEU A 158 -9.04 -13.14 -6.67
CA LEU A 158 -9.06 -12.75 -5.26
C LEU A 158 -10.03 -13.61 -4.45
N ASP A 159 -9.51 -14.34 -3.46
CA ASP A 159 -10.33 -14.98 -2.42
C ASP A 159 -10.72 -13.93 -1.37
N CYS A 160 -11.73 -13.12 -1.71
CA CYS A 160 -12.25 -12.04 -0.88
C CYS A 160 -13.79 -12.09 -0.83
N ALA A 161 -14.41 -11.37 0.13
CA ALA A 161 -15.86 -11.34 0.25
C ALA A 161 -16.52 -10.52 -0.86
N GLN A 162 -15.85 -9.45 -1.32
CA GLN A 162 -16.36 -8.57 -2.36
C GLN A 162 -15.19 -7.86 -3.07
N VAL A 163 -15.12 -7.98 -4.38
CA VAL A 163 -14.29 -7.11 -5.22
C VAL A 163 -15.00 -5.77 -5.38
N VAL A 164 -14.31 -4.68 -5.09
CA VAL A 164 -14.80 -3.31 -5.29
C VAL A 164 -13.92 -2.60 -6.32
N HIS A 165 -14.49 -1.62 -7.04
CA HIS A 165 -13.79 -0.89 -8.10
C HIS A 165 -13.39 0.53 -7.68
N GLU A 166 -13.07 0.68 -6.39
CA GLU A 166 -12.58 1.93 -5.82
C GLU A 166 -11.08 2.10 -6.07
N ALA A 167 -10.58 3.34 -6.06
CA ALA A 167 -9.15 3.61 -6.21
C ALA A 167 -8.34 2.90 -5.11
N ALA A 168 -8.85 2.92 -3.88
CA ALA A 168 -8.32 2.18 -2.75
C ALA A 168 -9.42 1.88 -1.74
N VAL A 169 -9.38 0.71 -1.11
CA VAL A 169 -10.33 0.28 -0.09
C VAL A 169 -9.57 -0.25 1.13
N THR A 170 -10.04 0.13 2.32
CA THR A 170 -9.56 -0.42 3.59
C THR A 170 -10.65 -1.26 4.23
N ASP A 171 -10.30 -2.47 4.63
CA ASP A 171 -11.16 -3.35 5.42
C ASP A 171 -10.36 -3.93 6.59
N GLY A 172 -10.68 -3.47 7.80
CA GLY A 172 -9.92 -3.73 9.01
C GLY A 172 -8.52 -3.13 8.95
N HIS A 173 -7.50 -3.98 9.02
CA HIS A 173 -6.08 -3.57 8.95
C HIS A 173 -5.46 -3.78 7.57
N VAL A 174 -6.26 -4.11 6.55
CA VAL A 174 -5.80 -4.35 5.18
C VAL A 174 -6.31 -3.28 4.25
N THR A 175 -5.40 -2.68 3.47
CA THR A 175 -5.74 -1.72 2.42
C THR A 175 -5.29 -2.25 1.07
N THR A 176 -6.18 -2.26 0.10
CA THR A 176 -5.83 -2.61 -1.28
C THR A 176 -6.08 -1.44 -2.21
N GLY A 177 -5.25 -1.32 -3.26
CA GLY A 177 -5.33 -0.29 -4.29
C GLY A 177 -5.45 -0.91 -5.68
N ARG A 178 -6.08 -0.17 -6.61
CA ARG A 178 -6.48 -0.75 -7.90
C ARG A 178 -5.35 -0.80 -8.93
N GLY A 179 -4.43 0.14 -8.94
CA GLY A 179 -3.32 0.16 -9.90
C GLY A 179 -2.66 1.53 -10.01
N MET A 180 -1.73 1.68 -10.94
CA MET A 180 -0.89 2.87 -11.08
C MET A 180 -1.67 4.19 -11.08
N GLY A 181 -2.78 4.28 -11.81
CA GLY A 181 -3.63 5.49 -11.82
C GLY A 181 -4.29 5.81 -10.47
N ALA A 182 -4.26 4.88 -9.51
CA ALA A 182 -4.76 5.05 -8.16
C ALA A 182 -3.63 5.22 -7.12
N ALA A 183 -2.37 5.37 -7.54
CA ALA A 183 -1.21 5.43 -6.62
C ALA A 183 -1.31 6.59 -5.62
N ILE A 184 -1.70 7.79 -6.07
CA ILE A 184 -1.86 8.95 -5.18
C ILE A 184 -3.00 8.73 -4.17
N PRO A 185 -4.27 8.43 -4.57
CA PRO A 185 -5.35 8.19 -3.61
C PRO A 185 -5.05 7.00 -2.68
N PHE A 186 -4.35 5.97 -3.14
CA PHE A 186 -3.89 4.86 -2.30
C PHE A 186 -2.92 5.36 -1.22
N ALA A 187 -1.87 6.11 -1.59
CA ALA A 187 -0.90 6.66 -0.65
C ALA A 187 -1.51 7.64 0.35
N LEU A 188 -2.44 8.50 -0.11
CA LEU A 188 -3.20 9.40 0.78
C LEU A 188 -4.09 8.61 1.76
N LYS A 189 -4.71 7.51 1.31
CA LYS A 189 -5.50 6.62 2.17
C LYS A 189 -4.66 5.98 3.26
N LEU A 190 -3.45 5.53 2.94
CA LEU A 190 -2.50 4.99 3.93
C LEU A 190 -2.03 6.09 4.91
N THR A 191 -1.80 7.30 4.41
CA THR A 191 -1.46 8.46 5.25
C THR A 191 -2.61 8.81 6.19
N GLU A 192 -3.86 8.78 5.71
CA GLU A 192 -5.06 8.98 6.53
C GLU A 192 -5.16 7.97 7.67
N LEU A 193 -4.89 6.69 7.39
CA LEU A 193 -4.91 5.62 8.39
C LEU A 193 -3.90 5.84 9.51
N LEU A 194 -2.71 6.31 9.16
CA LEU A 194 -1.60 6.48 10.11
C LEU A 194 -1.64 7.83 10.85
N CYS A 195 -1.99 8.91 10.15
CA CYS A 195 -1.85 10.28 10.66
C CYS A 195 -3.19 11.03 10.78
N GLY A 196 -4.30 10.42 10.33
CA GLY A 196 -5.62 11.05 10.34
C GLY A 196 -5.92 11.88 9.08
N THR A 197 -7.21 12.18 8.91
CA THR A 197 -7.75 12.85 7.71
C THR A 197 -7.16 14.25 7.50
N GLU A 198 -6.89 14.97 8.58
CA GLU A 198 -6.34 16.34 8.51
C GLU A 198 -4.96 16.36 7.85
N LYS A 199 -4.06 15.43 8.24
CA LYS A 199 -2.74 15.29 7.64
C LYS A 199 -2.82 14.82 6.18
N ALA A 200 -3.68 13.88 5.86
CA ALA A 200 -3.87 13.43 4.47
C ALA A 200 -4.35 14.58 3.57
N ASN A 201 -5.26 15.43 4.05
CA ASN A 201 -5.75 16.60 3.32
C ASN A 201 -4.64 17.65 3.12
N GLU A 202 -3.85 17.95 4.16
CA GLU A 202 -2.69 18.84 4.07
C GLU A 202 -1.72 18.38 2.97
N ILE A 203 -1.43 17.07 2.93
CA ILE A 203 -0.56 16.51 1.89
C ILE A 203 -1.21 16.60 0.52
N ALA A 204 -2.50 16.26 0.38
CA ALA A 204 -3.23 16.35 -0.89
C ALA A 204 -3.19 17.78 -1.47
N GLU A 205 -3.43 18.78 -0.64
CA GLU A 205 -3.31 20.19 -1.04
C GLU A 205 -1.88 20.54 -1.47
N SER A 206 -0.87 20.11 -0.70
CA SER A 206 0.54 20.42 -0.98
C SER A 206 1.07 19.85 -2.29
N ILE A 207 0.48 18.75 -2.78
CA ILE A 207 0.82 18.11 -4.07
C ILE A 207 -0.13 18.50 -5.20
N VAL A 208 -1.03 19.46 -4.96
CA VAL A 208 -2.04 19.93 -5.93
C VAL A 208 -2.95 18.78 -6.41
N TYR A 209 -3.24 17.84 -5.52
CA TYR A 209 -4.21 16.78 -5.75
C TYR A 209 -5.59 17.28 -5.25
N ALA A 210 -6.36 17.86 -6.16
CA ALA A 210 -7.69 18.42 -5.88
C ALA A 210 -8.78 17.51 -6.42
#